data_adae00d5dbef9d1ec9911b6bf286b7f0
#
_entry.id   adae00d5dbef9d1ec9911b6bf286b7f0
#
_cell.length_a   1.000
_cell.length_b   1.000
_cell.length_c   1.000
_cell.angle_alpha   90.00
_cell.angle_beta   90.00
_cell.angle_gamma   90.00
#
_symmetry.space_group_name_H-M   'P 1'
#
loop_
_entity.id
_entity.type
_entity.pdbx_description
1 polymer ?
#
loop_
_entity_poly.entity_id
_entity_poly.type
_entity_poly.pdbx_seq_one_letter_code
_entity_poly.pdbx_strand_id
1 'polypeptide(L)'
;MGSFPKDFLWGGATAANQCEGAWQAGGKGLATVDVTPFGPDRFPVALGRLEMLECDDKHYYPSHEAIDLYHHYKEDIALFAEMGFKCFRLSIAWTRILPNGDDAQPNEEGLKFYEDVFDECHKYGIEPLVTICHFDTPIALIKKYGGWKDRRMVDAYVHYCEVLFDRYKGKVKYWLTFNEINMLLHLPFTGAGLVFYPGENVQQVEYQAAHHELVASAKAVKLAHEKMPGAMVGCMLAAGQYYPRTCAPEDIRAAQEADRDNYFFTDVQARGAYPVWAKKQMEKASITLHTEPGDEQ
;
A
#
# COMPACT_ATOMS: atom_id res chain seq x y z
N MET A 1 5.87 -5.78 -37.11
CA MET A 1 5.34 -5.40 -35.81
C MET A 1 5.90 -6.36 -34.79
N GLY A 2 6.55 -5.88 -33.71
CA GLY A 2 7.02 -6.76 -32.65
C GLY A 2 5.83 -7.37 -31.92
N SER A 3 5.88 -8.66 -31.62
CA SER A 3 4.91 -9.33 -30.74
C SER A 3 5.47 -9.35 -29.31
N PHE A 4 4.60 -9.36 -28.31
CA PHE A 4 5.01 -9.62 -26.94
C PHE A 4 5.65 -11.02 -26.82
N PRO A 5 6.55 -11.24 -25.85
CA PRO A 5 7.05 -12.57 -25.54
C PRO A 5 5.91 -13.58 -25.32
N LYS A 6 6.14 -14.84 -25.63
CA LYS A 6 5.10 -15.89 -25.47
C LYS A 6 4.71 -16.13 -24.01
N ASP A 7 5.63 -15.84 -23.09
CA ASP A 7 5.52 -15.96 -21.65
C ASP A 7 5.13 -14.64 -20.96
N PHE A 8 4.71 -13.63 -21.73
CA PHE A 8 4.24 -12.36 -21.16
C PHE A 8 2.99 -12.58 -20.31
N LEU A 9 3.02 -12.07 -19.08
CA LEU A 9 1.96 -12.25 -18.09
C LEU A 9 0.83 -11.23 -18.28
N TRP A 10 -0.13 -11.55 -19.13
CA TRP A 10 -1.37 -10.79 -19.27
C TRP A 10 -2.29 -11.03 -18.08
N GLY A 11 -2.94 -9.99 -17.56
CA GLY A 11 -3.81 -10.13 -16.42
C GLY A 11 -4.53 -8.87 -16.01
N GLY A 12 -5.06 -8.88 -14.80
CA GLY A 12 -5.79 -7.78 -14.20
C GLY A 12 -5.43 -7.58 -12.74
N ALA A 13 -6.02 -6.55 -12.13
CA ALA A 13 -5.72 -6.15 -10.77
C ALA A 13 -6.99 -5.81 -9.98
N THR A 14 -7.00 -6.20 -8.70
CA THR A 14 -7.96 -5.75 -7.69
C THR A 14 -7.22 -5.31 -6.43
N ALA A 15 -7.95 -4.75 -5.46
CA ALA A 15 -7.46 -4.53 -4.12
C ALA A 15 -8.44 -5.13 -3.11
N ALA A 16 -7.93 -5.62 -1.98
CA ALA A 16 -8.73 -6.20 -0.91
C ALA A 16 -9.92 -5.30 -0.52
N ASN A 17 -9.63 -4.04 -0.26
CA ASN A 17 -10.64 -3.04 0.13
C ASN A 17 -11.70 -2.75 -0.94
N GLN A 18 -11.44 -3.07 -2.20
CA GLN A 18 -12.35 -2.80 -3.31
C GLN A 18 -13.25 -3.99 -3.64
N CYS A 19 -12.84 -5.20 -3.29
CA CYS A 19 -13.52 -6.41 -3.76
C CYS A 19 -13.86 -7.43 -2.68
N GLU A 20 -13.13 -7.51 -1.56
CA GLU A 20 -13.35 -8.59 -0.60
C GLU A 20 -14.70 -8.52 0.12
N GLY A 21 -15.12 -7.35 0.58
CA GLY A 21 -16.24 -7.25 1.51
C GLY A 21 -15.96 -8.00 2.81
N ALA A 22 -16.99 -8.60 3.42
CA ALA A 22 -16.86 -9.47 4.60
C ALA A 22 -15.98 -8.84 5.70
N TRP A 23 -16.15 -7.54 5.94
CA TRP A 23 -15.26 -6.69 6.75
C TRP A 23 -15.14 -7.10 8.22
N GLN A 24 -16.11 -7.86 8.75
CA GLN A 24 -16.09 -8.42 10.11
C GLN A 24 -15.86 -9.94 10.13
N ALA A 25 -15.82 -10.60 8.96
CA ALA A 25 -15.68 -12.03 8.91
C ALA A 25 -14.25 -12.47 9.23
N GLY A 26 -14.11 -13.68 9.75
CA GLY A 26 -12.81 -14.30 9.98
C GLY A 26 -11.93 -13.56 10.99
N GLY A 27 -12.51 -12.81 11.92
CA GLY A 27 -11.75 -12.06 12.93
C GLY A 27 -10.98 -10.85 12.39
N LYS A 28 -11.32 -10.34 11.19
CA LYS A 28 -10.70 -9.14 10.62
C LYS A 28 -10.90 -7.92 11.53
N GLY A 29 -9.81 -7.18 11.78
CA GLY A 29 -9.86 -5.87 12.43
C GLY A 29 -10.19 -4.72 11.48
N LEU A 30 -10.37 -3.52 12.04
CA LEU A 30 -10.65 -2.31 11.25
C LEU A 30 -9.38 -1.73 10.61
N ALA A 31 -9.51 -1.32 9.35
CA ALA A 31 -8.51 -0.55 8.61
C ALA A 31 -9.07 0.83 8.19
N THR A 32 -8.20 1.72 7.71
CA THR A 32 -8.58 3.06 7.19
C THR A 32 -9.71 3.01 6.18
N VAL A 33 -9.72 2.01 5.31
CA VAL A 33 -10.73 1.82 4.27
C VAL A 33 -12.10 1.44 4.84
N ASP A 34 -12.15 0.73 5.96
CA ASP A 34 -13.40 0.31 6.58
C ASP A 34 -14.14 1.49 7.25
N VAL A 35 -13.42 2.53 7.67
CA VAL A 35 -13.99 3.74 8.28
C VAL A 35 -14.12 4.91 7.32
N THR A 36 -13.75 4.73 6.05
CA THR A 36 -13.86 5.76 5.02
C THR A 36 -15.25 5.73 4.40
N PRO A 37 -16.14 6.73 4.66
CA PRO A 37 -17.53 6.67 4.25
C PRO A 37 -17.71 7.01 2.77
N PHE A 38 -18.89 6.68 2.26
CA PHE A 38 -19.41 7.27 1.02
C PHE A 38 -20.04 8.65 1.34
N GLY A 39 -19.96 9.57 0.40
CA GLY A 39 -20.63 10.88 0.51
C GLY A 39 -19.70 12.05 0.81
N PRO A 40 -20.23 13.16 1.38
CA PRO A 40 -19.47 14.41 1.51
C PRO A 40 -18.27 14.31 2.46
N ASP A 41 -18.33 13.43 3.45
CA ASP A 41 -17.26 13.28 4.44
C ASP A 41 -16.08 12.42 3.94
N ARG A 42 -16.23 11.74 2.80
CA ARG A 42 -15.18 10.88 2.23
C ARG A 42 -13.84 11.60 2.04
N PHE A 43 -13.86 12.75 1.38
CA PHE A 43 -12.63 13.51 1.12
C PHE A 43 -12.05 14.17 2.38
N PRO A 44 -12.84 14.81 3.25
CA PRO A 44 -12.34 15.28 4.55
C PRO A 44 -11.66 14.19 5.38
N VAL A 45 -12.20 12.97 5.41
CA VAL A 45 -11.58 11.81 6.07
C VAL A 45 -10.30 11.38 5.33
N ALA A 46 -10.36 11.15 4.02
CA ALA A 46 -9.21 10.72 3.23
C ALA A 46 -8.03 11.69 3.29
N LEU A 47 -8.31 12.99 3.46
CA LEU A 47 -7.32 14.06 3.65
C LEU A 47 -6.82 14.21 5.10
N GLY A 48 -7.29 13.38 6.03
CA GLY A 48 -6.93 13.46 7.45
C GLY A 48 -7.42 14.72 8.17
N ARG A 49 -8.42 15.42 7.61
CA ARG A 49 -9.01 16.66 8.14
C ARG A 49 -10.22 16.41 9.02
N LEU A 50 -10.86 15.27 8.82
CA LEU A 50 -11.96 14.77 9.65
C LEU A 50 -11.53 13.41 10.21
N GLU A 51 -11.41 13.33 11.53
CA GLU A 51 -11.08 12.09 12.21
C GLU A 51 -12.28 11.14 12.18
N MET A 52 -12.10 9.96 11.58
CA MET A 52 -13.02 8.83 11.66
C MET A 52 -12.20 7.56 11.94
N LEU A 53 -12.24 7.10 13.18
CA LEU A 53 -11.53 5.91 13.65
C LEU A 53 -12.48 4.79 14.10
N GLU A 54 -13.77 4.96 13.82
CA GLU A 54 -14.85 4.00 14.11
C GLU A 54 -15.94 4.14 13.05
N CYS A 55 -16.66 3.06 12.80
CA CYS A 55 -17.86 3.11 11.97
C CYS A 55 -19.05 3.59 12.79
N ASP A 56 -19.97 4.28 12.16
CA ASP A 56 -21.24 4.71 12.75
C ASP A 56 -22.44 4.28 11.88
N ASP A 57 -23.65 4.45 12.42
CA ASP A 57 -24.89 4.07 11.71
C ASP A 57 -25.40 5.16 10.74
N LYS A 58 -24.67 6.29 10.63
CA LYS A 58 -25.11 7.43 9.79
C LYS A 58 -24.53 7.38 8.39
N HIS A 59 -23.42 6.64 8.22
CA HIS A 59 -22.71 6.57 6.97
C HIS A 59 -22.85 5.19 6.32
N TYR A 60 -22.77 5.17 4.99
CA TYR A 60 -22.57 3.96 4.22
C TYR A 60 -21.09 3.78 3.91
N TYR A 61 -20.59 2.57 4.12
CA TYR A 61 -19.19 2.20 3.92
C TYR A 61 -19.07 1.19 2.78
N PRO A 62 -18.72 1.60 1.56
CA PRO A 62 -18.73 0.71 0.39
C PRO A 62 -17.85 -0.54 0.51
N SER A 63 -16.73 -0.43 1.23
CA SER A 63 -15.80 -1.55 1.45
C SER A 63 -16.37 -2.69 2.27
N HIS A 64 -17.45 -2.45 3.04
CA HIS A 64 -18.07 -3.47 3.89
C HIS A 64 -18.75 -4.57 3.06
N GLU A 65 -19.34 -4.20 1.94
CA GLU A 65 -20.02 -5.11 1.02
C GLU A 65 -19.13 -5.47 -0.16
N ALA A 66 -18.56 -4.45 -0.82
CA ALA A 66 -17.75 -4.55 -2.02
C ALA A 66 -18.46 -5.44 -3.09
N ILE A 67 -17.78 -6.47 -3.60
CA ILE A 67 -18.34 -7.51 -4.47
C ILE A 67 -18.32 -8.90 -3.82
N ASP A 68 -18.00 -8.95 -2.53
CA ASP A 68 -17.94 -10.17 -1.71
C ASP A 68 -16.99 -11.26 -2.26
N LEU A 69 -15.85 -10.84 -2.81
CA LEU A 69 -14.84 -11.78 -3.28
C LEU A 69 -14.38 -12.73 -2.17
N TYR A 70 -14.49 -12.34 -0.89
CA TYR A 70 -14.15 -13.21 0.24
C TYR A 70 -14.90 -14.54 0.19
N HIS A 71 -16.17 -14.54 -0.17
CA HIS A 71 -16.97 -15.76 -0.29
C HIS A 71 -16.99 -16.34 -1.72
N HIS A 72 -16.73 -15.51 -2.74
CA HIS A 72 -16.90 -15.89 -4.17
C HIS A 72 -15.58 -16.05 -4.93
N TYR A 73 -14.41 -15.97 -4.28
CA TYR A 73 -13.11 -15.99 -4.96
C TYR A 73 -12.88 -17.15 -5.92
N LYS A 74 -13.47 -18.34 -5.65
CA LYS A 74 -13.34 -19.51 -6.54
C LYS A 74 -14.03 -19.31 -7.88
N GLU A 75 -15.21 -18.73 -7.85
CA GLU A 75 -16.00 -18.41 -9.04
C GLU A 75 -15.33 -17.29 -9.82
N ASP A 76 -14.90 -16.23 -9.14
CA ASP A 76 -14.24 -15.08 -9.75
C ASP A 76 -12.91 -15.46 -10.41
N ILE A 77 -12.07 -16.27 -9.76
CA ILE A 77 -10.81 -16.75 -10.33
C ILE A 77 -11.04 -17.67 -11.53
N ALA A 78 -12.09 -18.49 -11.51
CA ALA A 78 -12.49 -19.29 -12.67
C ALA A 78 -12.85 -18.40 -13.87
N LEU A 79 -13.58 -17.29 -13.64
CA LEU A 79 -13.89 -16.32 -14.68
C LEU A 79 -12.63 -15.58 -15.19
N PHE A 80 -11.68 -15.26 -14.32
CA PHE A 80 -10.39 -14.71 -14.76
C PHE A 80 -9.64 -15.69 -15.67
N ALA A 81 -9.68 -16.97 -15.36
CA ALA A 81 -9.08 -18.00 -16.20
C ALA A 81 -9.77 -18.09 -17.57
N GLU A 82 -11.10 -18.01 -17.62
CA GLU A 82 -11.87 -17.95 -18.87
C GLU A 82 -11.52 -16.71 -19.71
N MET A 83 -11.28 -15.56 -19.06
CA MET A 83 -10.80 -14.33 -19.70
C MET A 83 -9.36 -14.44 -20.21
N GLY A 84 -8.63 -15.50 -19.86
CA GLY A 84 -7.25 -15.75 -20.29
C GLY A 84 -6.16 -15.13 -19.42
N PHE A 85 -6.45 -14.78 -18.16
CA PHE A 85 -5.44 -14.26 -17.25
C PHE A 85 -4.28 -15.23 -17.06
N LYS A 86 -3.08 -14.67 -17.02
CA LYS A 86 -1.82 -15.34 -16.66
C LYS A 86 -1.21 -14.75 -15.39
N CYS A 87 -1.68 -13.58 -14.98
CA CYS A 87 -1.30 -12.93 -13.74
C CYS A 87 -2.54 -12.28 -13.12
N PHE A 88 -2.68 -12.41 -11.82
CA PHE A 88 -3.70 -11.70 -11.05
C PHE A 88 -3.03 -10.91 -9.94
N ARG A 89 -3.10 -9.57 -10.03
CA ARG A 89 -2.67 -8.69 -8.95
C ARG A 89 -3.79 -8.54 -7.94
N LEU A 90 -3.48 -8.80 -6.66
CA LEU A 90 -4.38 -8.59 -5.54
C LEU A 90 -3.62 -7.97 -4.37
N SER A 91 -4.31 -7.55 -3.32
CA SER A 91 -3.68 -7.15 -2.07
C SER A 91 -4.12 -8.03 -0.92
N ILE A 92 -3.33 -8.05 0.15
CA ILE A 92 -3.68 -8.70 1.41
C ILE A 92 -4.12 -7.60 2.40
N ALA A 93 -5.32 -7.72 2.98
CA ALA A 93 -5.77 -6.82 4.03
C ALA A 93 -4.95 -7.08 5.31
N TRP A 94 -4.15 -6.09 5.74
CA TRP A 94 -3.29 -6.21 6.91
C TRP A 94 -4.06 -6.67 8.14
N THR A 95 -5.22 -6.08 8.40
CA THR A 95 -6.06 -6.38 9.56
C THR A 95 -6.77 -7.75 9.50
N ARG A 96 -6.75 -8.43 8.35
CA ARG A 96 -7.21 -9.82 8.25
C ARG A 96 -6.16 -10.80 8.76
N ILE A 97 -4.89 -10.40 8.67
CA ILE A 97 -3.74 -11.19 9.13
C ILE A 97 -3.38 -10.85 10.58
N LEU A 98 -3.27 -9.57 10.90
CA LEU A 98 -3.00 -9.03 12.24
C LEU A 98 -4.13 -8.04 12.58
N PRO A 99 -5.19 -8.46 13.27
CA PRO A 99 -6.38 -7.64 13.51
C PRO A 99 -6.12 -6.30 14.18
N ASN A 100 -5.12 -6.20 15.05
CA ASN A 100 -4.66 -4.96 15.68
C ASN A 100 -3.43 -4.36 15.01
N GLY A 101 -2.87 -5.04 13.99
CA GLY A 101 -1.74 -4.61 13.20
C GLY A 101 -0.36 -4.98 13.75
N ASP A 102 -0.23 -5.15 15.06
CA ASP A 102 1.00 -5.57 15.75
C ASP A 102 0.79 -6.78 16.68
N ASP A 103 -0.20 -7.61 16.37
CA ASP A 103 -0.48 -8.84 17.11
C ASP A 103 0.72 -9.79 17.09
N ALA A 104 1.07 -10.36 18.24
CA ALA A 104 2.17 -11.32 18.35
C ALA A 104 1.87 -12.65 17.65
N GLN A 105 0.60 -12.98 17.47
CA GLN A 105 0.14 -14.18 16.78
C GLN A 105 -0.79 -13.77 15.63
N PRO A 106 -0.55 -14.27 14.41
CA PRO A 106 -1.41 -13.97 13.30
C PRO A 106 -2.75 -14.70 13.39
N ASN A 107 -3.74 -14.13 12.72
CA ASN A 107 -5.06 -14.73 12.54
C ASN A 107 -4.99 -15.85 11.48
N GLU A 108 -5.11 -17.09 11.91
CA GLU A 108 -5.00 -18.25 11.03
C GLU A 108 -6.12 -18.32 9.99
N GLU A 109 -7.32 -17.83 10.30
CA GLU A 109 -8.43 -17.81 9.34
C GLU A 109 -8.14 -16.85 8.18
N GLY A 110 -7.56 -15.68 8.48
CA GLY A 110 -7.10 -14.74 7.45
C GLY A 110 -5.96 -15.30 6.62
N LEU A 111 -4.97 -15.94 7.25
CA LEU A 111 -3.86 -16.58 6.52
C LEU A 111 -4.39 -17.69 5.60
N LYS A 112 -5.31 -18.51 6.07
CA LYS A 112 -5.89 -19.61 5.29
C LYS A 112 -6.69 -19.10 4.10
N PHE A 113 -7.45 -18.02 4.26
CA PHE A 113 -8.20 -17.41 3.16
C PHE A 113 -7.30 -17.06 1.98
N TYR A 114 -6.20 -16.32 2.21
CA TYR A 114 -5.29 -15.96 1.10
C TYR A 114 -4.51 -17.16 0.56
N GLU A 115 -4.19 -18.13 1.41
CA GLU A 115 -3.60 -19.38 0.92
C GLU A 115 -4.52 -20.08 -0.07
N ASP A 116 -5.81 -20.16 0.23
CA ASP A 116 -6.81 -20.76 -0.66
C ASP A 116 -7.00 -19.96 -1.96
N VAL A 117 -6.93 -18.63 -1.88
CA VAL A 117 -6.96 -17.75 -3.07
C VAL A 117 -5.75 -18.03 -3.97
N PHE A 118 -4.55 -18.15 -3.42
CA PHE A 118 -3.34 -18.46 -4.20
C PHE A 118 -3.39 -19.85 -4.81
N ASP A 119 -3.84 -20.84 -4.06
CA ASP A 119 -3.99 -22.20 -4.54
C ASP A 119 -5.03 -22.28 -5.68
N GLU A 120 -6.12 -21.51 -5.60
CA GLU A 120 -7.10 -21.44 -6.69
C GLU A 120 -6.50 -20.74 -7.93
N CYS A 121 -5.70 -19.69 -7.78
CA CYS A 121 -4.98 -19.07 -8.90
C CYS A 121 -4.05 -20.09 -9.58
N HIS A 122 -3.26 -20.81 -8.83
CA HIS A 122 -2.32 -21.81 -9.36
C HIS A 122 -3.02 -22.96 -10.08
N LYS A 123 -4.18 -23.38 -9.62
CA LYS A 123 -5.02 -24.39 -10.27
C LYS A 123 -5.32 -24.04 -11.72
N TYR A 124 -5.47 -22.75 -12.03
CA TYR A 124 -5.70 -22.25 -13.39
C TYR A 124 -4.44 -21.73 -14.11
N GLY A 125 -3.27 -21.88 -13.50
CA GLY A 125 -2.01 -21.38 -14.06
C GLY A 125 -1.94 -19.84 -14.11
N ILE A 126 -2.60 -19.18 -13.13
CA ILE A 126 -2.56 -17.73 -12.92
C ILE A 126 -1.52 -17.45 -11.85
N GLU A 127 -0.54 -16.60 -12.15
CA GLU A 127 0.50 -16.18 -11.22
C GLU A 127 -0.01 -15.07 -10.31
N PRO A 128 0.01 -15.23 -8.96
CA PRO A 128 -0.30 -14.15 -8.04
C PRO A 128 0.78 -13.07 -8.02
N LEU A 129 0.37 -11.80 -8.11
CA LEU A 129 1.20 -10.64 -7.81
C LEU A 129 0.59 -9.91 -6.63
N VAL A 130 1.27 -9.92 -5.48
CA VAL A 130 0.68 -9.52 -4.20
C VAL A 130 1.16 -8.15 -3.76
N THR A 131 0.22 -7.25 -3.52
CA THR A 131 0.47 -5.98 -2.84
C THR A 131 0.30 -6.19 -1.33
N ILE A 132 1.36 -5.90 -0.55
CA ILE A 132 1.40 -6.12 0.90
C ILE A 132 0.50 -5.12 1.63
N CYS A 133 0.63 -3.81 1.33
CA CYS A 133 -0.23 -2.78 1.91
C CYS A 133 -0.89 -1.96 0.80
N HIS A 134 -2.23 -1.95 0.77
CA HIS A 134 -3.03 -1.24 -0.23
C HIS A 134 -4.09 -0.36 0.44
N PHE A 135 -3.64 0.73 1.08
CA PHE A 135 -4.50 1.73 1.75
C PHE A 135 -5.30 1.18 2.94
N ASP A 136 -4.77 0.18 3.63
CA ASP A 136 -5.47 -0.54 4.70
C ASP A 136 -4.69 -0.53 6.03
N THR A 137 -4.14 0.64 6.39
CA THR A 137 -3.47 0.83 7.68
C THR A 137 -4.43 0.49 8.84
N PRO A 138 -4.01 -0.36 9.79
CA PRO A 138 -4.85 -0.77 10.92
C PRO A 138 -5.26 0.40 11.81
N ILE A 139 -6.55 0.55 12.08
CA ILE A 139 -7.08 1.61 12.96
C ILE A 139 -6.52 1.50 14.38
N ALA A 140 -6.29 0.28 14.87
CA ALA A 140 -5.68 0.08 16.17
C ALA A 140 -4.28 0.71 16.27
N LEU A 141 -3.46 0.62 15.20
CA LEU A 141 -2.15 1.28 15.16
C LEU A 141 -2.27 2.80 15.03
N ILE A 142 -3.29 3.31 14.34
CA ILE A 142 -3.56 4.74 14.29
C ILE A 142 -3.93 5.27 15.69
N LYS A 143 -4.82 4.60 16.40
CA LYS A 143 -5.17 4.94 17.80
C LYS A 143 -3.97 4.85 18.74
N LYS A 144 -3.07 3.88 18.52
CA LYS A 144 -1.93 3.61 19.39
C LYS A 144 -0.72 4.50 19.11
N TYR A 145 -0.45 4.80 17.84
CA TYR A 145 0.79 5.44 17.39
C TYR A 145 0.56 6.70 16.54
N GLY A 146 -0.65 6.99 16.10
CA GLY A 146 -0.94 8.07 15.13
C GLY A 146 -0.65 7.70 13.69
N GLY A 147 -0.70 6.40 13.35
CA GLY A 147 -0.36 5.91 12.02
C GLY A 147 1.12 6.08 11.70
N TRP A 148 1.45 6.27 10.43
CA TRP A 148 2.82 6.37 9.96
C TRP A 148 3.59 7.62 10.44
N LYS A 149 2.98 8.48 11.30
CA LYS A 149 3.70 9.52 12.04
C LYS A 149 4.81 8.94 12.93
N ASP A 150 4.58 7.74 13.47
CA ASP A 150 5.44 7.11 14.46
C ASP A 150 6.34 6.04 13.84
N ARG A 151 7.61 6.05 14.23
CA ARG A 151 8.62 5.09 13.78
C ARG A 151 8.26 3.63 14.05
N ARG A 152 7.51 3.35 15.12
CA ARG A 152 7.08 1.99 15.47
C ARG A 152 6.22 1.31 14.41
N MET A 153 5.63 2.08 13.49
CA MET A 153 4.94 1.53 12.31
C MET A 153 5.88 0.73 11.41
N VAL A 154 7.16 1.11 11.35
CA VAL A 154 8.16 0.36 10.56
C VAL A 154 8.29 -1.07 11.07
N ASP A 155 8.44 -1.24 12.39
CA ASP A 155 8.61 -2.56 12.99
C ASP A 155 7.32 -3.39 12.89
N ALA A 156 6.15 -2.78 13.09
CA ALA A 156 4.86 -3.43 12.91
C ALA A 156 4.67 -3.93 11.46
N TYR A 157 5.04 -3.11 10.48
CA TYR A 157 4.96 -3.49 9.06
C TYR A 157 5.95 -4.61 8.71
N VAL A 158 7.18 -4.55 9.20
CA VAL A 158 8.19 -5.59 8.97
C VAL A 158 7.74 -6.92 9.59
N HIS A 159 7.17 -6.90 10.80
CA HIS A 159 6.57 -8.08 11.42
C HIS A 159 5.44 -8.67 10.57
N TYR A 160 4.54 -7.81 10.07
CA TYR A 160 3.49 -8.23 9.14
C TYR A 160 4.07 -8.89 7.88
N CYS A 161 5.08 -8.27 7.26
CA CYS A 161 5.77 -8.85 6.11
C CYS A 161 6.39 -10.21 6.43
N GLU A 162 7.02 -10.34 7.61
CA GLU A 162 7.61 -11.60 8.05
C GLU A 162 6.58 -12.73 8.11
N VAL A 163 5.43 -12.47 8.70
CA VAL A 163 4.30 -13.43 8.75
C VAL A 163 3.87 -13.87 7.35
N LEU A 164 3.73 -12.90 6.42
CA LEU A 164 3.33 -13.20 5.04
C LEU A 164 4.39 -14.03 4.30
N PHE A 165 5.65 -13.67 4.42
CA PHE A 165 6.74 -14.33 3.72
C PHE A 165 6.95 -15.76 4.23
N ASP A 166 6.83 -15.98 5.53
CA ASP A 166 6.92 -17.32 6.11
C ASP A 166 5.74 -18.20 5.67
N ARG A 167 4.52 -17.66 5.65
CA ARG A 167 3.33 -18.41 5.27
C ARG A 167 3.27 -18.75 3.79
N TYR A 168 3.57 -17.77 2.93
CA TYR A 168 3.34 -17.88 1.48
C TYR A 168 4.61 -18.16 0.67
N LYS A 169 5.69 -18.50 1.35
CA LYS A 169 6.92 -18.98 0.72
C LYS A 169 6.63 -20.14 -0.24
N GLY A 170 7.06 -19.97 -1.49
CA GLY A 170 6.84 -20.95 -2.56
C GLY A 170 5.46 -20.87 -3.24
N LYS A 171 4.54 -20.04 -2.71
CA LYS A 171 3.22 -19.80 -3.33
C LYS A 171 3.17 -18.47 -4.08
N VAL A 172 3.88 -17.47 -3.62
CA VAL A 172 3.90 -16.12 -4.24
C VAL A 172 5.33 -15.75 -4.59
N LYS A 173 5.55 -15.41 -5.86
CA LYS A 173 6.84 -14.98 -6.39
C LYS A 173 6.96 -13.47 -6.49
N TYR A 174 5.87 -12.77 -6.83
CA TYR A 174 5.86 -11.34 -7.14
C TYR A 174 5.16 -10.56 -6.03
N TRP A 175 5.87 -9.56 -5.48
CA TRP A 175 5.40 -8.74 -4.37
C TRP A 175 5.55 -7.25 -4.65
N LEU A 176 4.62 -6.46 -4.16
CA LEU A 176 4.70 -5.00 -4.11
C LEU A 176 4.56 -4.56 -2.64
N THR A 177 5.47 -3.72 -2.16
CA THR A 177 5.46 -3.31 -0.75
C THR A 177 4.26 -2.44 -0.41
N PHE A 178 4.10 -1.33 -1.12
CA PHE A 178 2.97 -0.41 -0.97
C PHE A 178 2.30 -0.15 -2.30
N ASN A 179 0.98 0.03 -2.27
CA ASN A 179 0.25 0.58 -3.41
C ASN A 179 0.37 2.09 -3.40
N GLU A 180 0.75 2.66 -4.55
CA GLU A 180 0.76 4.12 -4.76
C GLU A 180 1.31 4.89 -3.56
N ILE A 181 2.52 4.55 -3.13
CA ILE A 181 3.16 5.12 -1.93
C ILE A 181 3.17 6.66 -1.93
N ASN A 182 3.19 7.30 -3.10
CA ASN A 182 3.12 8.75 -3.25
C ASN A 182 1.74 9.35 -2.90
N MET A 183 0.69 8.53 -2.85
CA MET A 183 -0.65 9.00 -2.47
C MET A 183 -0.73 9.46 -1.00
N LEU A 184 0.25 9.09 -0.18
CA LEU A 184 0.41 9.66 1.16
C LEU A 184 0.46 11.19 1.15
N LEU A 185 1.08 11.82 0.14
CA LEU A 185 1.13 13.29 0.00
C LEU A 185 -0.17 13.91 -0.55
N HIS A 186 -1.11 13.09 -1.03
CA HIS A 186 -2.36 13.56 -1.64
C HIS A 186 -3.60 13.18 -0.81
N LEU A 187 -3.60 11.98 -0.25
CA LEU A 187 -4.67 11.42 0.57
C LEU A 187 -4.06 10.80 1.84
N PRO A 188 -3.54 11.61 2.76
CA PRO A 188 -2.67 11.17 3.85
C PRO A 188 -3.32 10.18 4.83
N PHE A 189 -4.62 10.26 5.08
CA PHE A 189 -5.29 9.25 5.89
C PHE A 189 -5.42 7.92 5.13
N THR A 190 -5.81 7.97 3.88
CA THR A 190 -5.92 6.77 3.04
C THR A 190 -4.55 6.10 2.84
N GLY A 191 -3.53 6.90 2.51
CA GLY A 191 -2.18 6.40 2.23
C GLY A 191 -1.45 5.89 3.48
N ALA A 192 -1.52 6.65 4.58
CA ALA A 192 -0.64 6.44 5.75
C ALA A 192 -1.35 6.56 7.10
N GLY A 193 -2.68 6.57 7.16
CA GLY A 193 -3.42 6.68 8.40
C GLY A 193 -3.17 7.98 9.17
N LEU A 194 -2.88 9.09 8.47
CA LEU A 194 -2.57 10.37 9.09
C LEU A 194 -3.82 11.19 9.35
N VAL A 195 -4.00 11.61 10.60
CA VAL A 195 -4.99 12.61 11.00
C VAL A 195 -4.25 13.85 11.46
N PHE A 196 -4.66 15.03 10.99
CA PHE A 196 -4.00 16.29 11.33
C PHE A 196 -4.79 17.08 12.35
N TYR A 197 -4.08 17.67 13.32
CA TYR A 197 -4.64 18.48 14.37
C TYR A 197 -4.22 19.95 14.21
N PRO A 198 -4.99 20.91 14.77
CA PRO A 198 -4.65 22.32 14.68
C PRO A 198 -3.22 22.62 15.17
N GLY A 199 -2.44 23.32 14.34
CA GLY A 199 -1.06 23.70 14.65
C GLY A 199 0.02 22.74 14.18
N GLU A 200 -0.32 21.57 13.66
CA GLU A 200 0.66 20.69 13.02
C GLU A 200 1.15 21.23 11.68
N ASN A 201 2.44 21.09 11.41
CA ASN A 201 2.98 21.32 10.08
C ASN A 201 2.72 20.08 9.21
N VAL A 202 1.69 20.15 8.38
CA VAL A 202 1.21 19.04 7.54
C VAL A 202 2.35 18.46 6.69
N GLN A 203 3.11 19.30 5.97
CA GLN A 203 4.20 18.83 5.12
C GLN A 203 5.30 18.12 5.92
N GLN A 204 5.67 18.64 7.09
CA GLN A 204 6.66 17.98 7.97
C GLN A 204 6.20 16.58 8.36
N VAL A 205 4.91 16.44 8.72
CA VAL A 205 4.31 15.15 9.11
C VAL A 205 4.27 14.20 7.94
N GLU A 206 3.82 14.65 6.77
CA GLU A 206 3.73 13.83 5.55
C GLU A 206 5.11 13.31 5.11
N TYR A 207 6.14 14.16 5.06
CA TYR A 207 7.49 13.72 4.67
C TYR A 207 8.13 12.82 5.71
N GLN A 208 7.85 13.01 7.00
CA GLN A 208 8.32 12.09 8.03
C GLN A 208 7.64 10.71 7.90
N ALA A 209 6.33 10.68 7.67
CA ALA A 209 5.60 9.44 7.41
C ALA A 209 6.08 8.74 6.12
N ALA A 210 6.34 9.51 5.06
CA ALA A 210 6.94 9.00 3.83
C ALA A 210 8.31 8.36 4.08
N HIS A 211 9.14 8.96 4.93
CA HIS A 211 10.41 8.39 5.35
C HIS A 211 10.22 7.03 6.03
N HIS A 212 9.26 6.92 6.95
CA HIS A 212 8.97 5.67 7.64
C HIS A 212 8.48 4.57 6.68
N GLU A 213 7.59 4.88 5.73
CA GLU A 213 7.15 3.92 4.72
C GLU A 213 8.27 3.49 3.78
N LEU A 214 9.14 4.41 3.37
CA LEU A 214 10.30 4.09 2.52
C LEU A 214 11.28 3.16 3.25
N VAL A 215 11.57 3.41 4.53
CA VAL A 215 12.42 2.53 5.36
C VAL A 215 11.75 1.17 5.56
N ALA A 216 10.44 1.14 5.84
CA ALA A 216 9.69 -0.11 5.96
C ALA A 216 9.72 -0.93 4.66
N SER A 217 9.55 -0.25 3.51
CA SER A 217 9.67 -0.87 2.19
C SER A 217 11.05 -1.50 1.97
N ALA A 218 12.13 -0.77 2.27
CA ALA A 218 13.48 -1.27 2.12
C ALA A 218 13.77 -2.49 3.02
N LYS A 219 13.36 -2.43 4.30
CA LYS A 219 13.47 -3.56 5.23
C LYS A 219 12.68 -4.77 4.76
N ALA A 220 11.46 -4.57 4.24
CA ALA A 220 10.64 -5.65 3.69
C ALA A 220 11.28 -6.30 2.46
N VAL A 221 11.87 -5.52 1.55
CA VAL A 221 12.60 -6.04 0.38
C VAL A 221 13.78 -6.91 0.82
N LYS A 222 14.58 -6.42 1.77
CA LYS A 222 15.72 -7.17 2.33
C LYS A 222 15.23 -8.49 2.95
N LEU A 223 14.23 -8.42 3.81
CA LEU A 223 13.63 -9.59 4.47
C LEU A 223 13.07 -10.61 3.45
N ALA A 224 12.42 -10.14 2.41
CA ALA A 224 11.90 -11.01 1.35
C ALA A 224 13.01 -11.77 0.62
N HIS A 225 14.10 -11.11 0.28
CA HIS A 225 15.23 -11.76 -0.38
C HIS A 225 15.96 -12.77 0.52
N GLU A 226 16.01 -12.50 1.84
CA GLU A 226 16.56 -13.43 2.84
C GLU A 226 15.68 -14.68 3.01
N LYS A 227 14.36 -14.49 3.13
CA LYS A 227 13.42 -15.59 3.41
C LYS A 227 12.98 -16.37 2.16
N MET A 228 12.93 -15.71 1.03
CA MET A 228 12.41 -16.24 -0.25
C MET A 228 13.40 -15.94 -1.39
N PRO A 229 14.53 -16.67 -1.48
CA PRO A 229 15.46 -16.50 -2.59
C PRO A 229 14.76 -16.67 -3.94
N GLY A 230 14.85 -15.67 -4.81
CA GLY A 230 14.19 -15.64 -6.11
C GLY A 230 12.82 -14.95 -6.13
N ALA A 231 12.31 -14.48 -5.00
CA ALA A 231 11.17 -13.56 -5.00
C ALA A 231 11.54 -12.23 -5.67
N MET A 232 10.59 -11.66 -6.38
CA MET A 232 10.72 -10.35 -7.01
C MET A 232 9.85 -9.35 -6.24
N VAL A 233 10.49 -8.34 -5.68
CA VAL A 233 9.80 -7.32 -4.89
C VAL A 233 9.97 -5.96 -5.56
N GLY A 234 8.86 -5.30 -5.81
CA GLY A 234 8.82 -4.02 -6.49
C GLY A 234 8.04 -2.96 -5.72
N CYS A 235 7.86 -1.84 -6.39
CA CYS A 235 7.04 -0.73 -5.92
C CYS A 235 5.90 -0.45 -6.90
N MET A 236 4.89 0.29 -6.41
CA MET A 236 3.79 0.78 -7.21
C MET A 236 3.59 2.27 -6.94
N LEU A 237 3.48 3.04 -8.01
CA LEU A 237 3.36 4.49 -8.00
C LEU A 237 2.09 4.92 -8.73
N ALA A 238 1.34 5.88 -8.17
CA ALA A 238 0.36 6.65 -8.93
C ALA A 238 1.11 7.61 -9.85
N ALA A 239 1.43 7.16 -11.05
CA ALA A 239 2.26 7.90 -11.99
C ALA A 239 1.39 8.79 -12.90
N GLY A 240 1.59 10.10 -12.80
CA GLY A 240 1.21 11.05 -13.84
C GLY A 240 2.48 11.59 -14.50
N GLN A 241 2.47 11.75 -15.80
CA GLN A 241 3.57 12.39 -16.49
C GLN A 241 3.14 13.79 -16.95
N TYR A 242 3.96 14.77 -16.64
CA TYR A 242 3.70 16.15 -16.99
C TYR A 242 4.52 16.56 -18.22
N TYR A 243 3.86 17.17 -19.18
CA TYR A 243 4.50 17.73 -20.36
C TYR A 243 4.48 19.26 -20.30
N PRO A 244 5.56 19.94 -20.70
CA PRO A 244 5.55 21.38 -20.75
C PRO A 244 4.55 21.86 -21.82
N ARG A 245 3.82 22.93 -21.51
CA ARG A 245 2.85 23.53 -22.44
C ARG A 245 3.52 24.08 -23.68
N THR A 246 4.71 24.69 -23.50
CA THR A 246 5.55 25.24 -24.57
C THR A 246 7.02 24.88 -24.33
N CYS A 247 7.91 25.23 -25.25
CA CYS A 247 9.35 25.08 -25.06
C CYS A 247 9.99 26.23 -24.22
N ALA A 248 9.19 27.10 -23.61
CA ALA A 248 9.70 28.12 -22.71
C ALA A 248 10.36 27.48 -21.47
N PRO A 249 11.49 28.01 -20.98
CA PRO A 249 12.19 27.45 -19.82
C PRO A 249 11.31 27.32 -18.58
N GLU A 250 10.37 28.23 -18.38
CA GLU A 250 9.43 28.26 -17.27
C GLU A 250 8.47 27.04 -17.32
N ASP A 251 7.91 26.74 -18.51
CA ASP A 251 7.00 25.61 -18.72
C ASP A 251 7.74 24.29 -18.56
N ILE A 252 8.96 24.18 -19.10
CA ILE A 252 9.82 23.01 -18.96
C ILE A 252 10.13 22.75 -17.47
N ARG A 253 10.47 23.82 -16.74
CA ARG A 253 10.78 23.73 -15.33
C ARG A 253 9.56 23.32 -14.51
N ALA A 254 8.39 23.90 -14.76
CA ALA A 254 7.15 23.55 -14.07
C ALA A 254 6.79 22.05 -14.25
N ALA A 255 6.89 21.53 -15.48
CA ALA A 255 6.67 20.12 -15.77
C ALA A 255 7.69 19.24 -15.02
N GLN A 256 8.97 19.61 -15.01
CA GLN A 256 10.02 18.88 -14.29
C GLN A 256 9.81 18.88 -12.77
N GLU A 257 9.37 20.00 -12.19
CA GLU A 257 9.09 20.08 -10.75
C GLU A 257 7.89 19.19 -10.38
N ALA A 258 6.82 19.20 -11.17
CA ALA A 258 5.66 18.33 -10.98
C ALA A 258 6.00 16.82 -11.12
N ASP A 259 6.83 16.47 -12.10
CA ASP A 259 7.33 15.09 -12.24
C ASP A 259 8.16 14.65 -11.01
N ARG A 260 8.98 15.54 -10.46
CA ARG A 260 9.80 15.25 -9.27
C ARG A 260 8.95 14.94 -8.05
N ASP A 261 7.85 15.63 -7.83
CA ASP A 261 6.94 15.35 -6.71
C ASP A 261 6.36 13.93 -6.82
N ASN A 262 6.04 13.48 -8.01
CA ASN A 262 5.57 12.11 -8.24
C ASN A 262 6.68 11.06 -8.11
N TYR A 263 7.83 11.28 -8.79
CA TYR A 263 8.89 10.28 -8.88
C TYR A 263 9.88 10.28 -7.71
N PHE A 264 9.70 11.16 -6.72
CA PHE A 264 10.47 11.17 -5.48
C PHE A 264 10.57 9.78 -4.84
N PHE A 265 9.44 9.11 -4.67
CA PHE A 265 9.35 7.81 -3.99
C PHE A 265 10.08 6.70 -4.76
N THR A 266 9.87 6.61 -6.07
CA THR A 266 10.54 5.59 -6.90
C THR A 266 12.03 5.86 -7.03
N ASP A 267 12.46 7.11 -7.07
CA ASP A 267 13.87 7.46 -7.04
C ASP A 267 14.53 6.96 -5.76
N VAL A 268 13.88 7.14 -4.60
CA VAL A 268 14.40 6.66 -3.31
C VAL A 268 14.37 5.13 -3.25
N GLN A 269 13.28 4.49 -3.63
CA GLN A 269 13.16 3.02 -3.60
C GLN A 269 14.15 2.34 -4.54
N ALA A 270 14.40 2.91 -5.73
CA ALA A 270 15.31 2.34 -6.71
C ALA A 270 16.80 2.59 -6.39
N ARG A 271 17.13 3.67 -5.70
CA ARG A 271 18.51 4.11 -5.46
C ARG A 271 18.98 3.94 -4.02
N GLY A 272 18.06 3.69 -3.07
CA GLY A 272 18.35 3.57 -1.65
C GLY A 272 18.81 4.88 -0.99
N ALA A 273 18.59 6.05 -1.64
CA ALA A 273 19.02 7.34 -1.11
C ALA A 273 18.14 8.49 -1.63
N TYR A 274 17.99 9.52 -0.81
CA TYR A 274 17.32 10.75 -1.24
C TYR A 274 18.12 11.49 -2.30
N PRO A 275 17.51 11.81 -3.46
CA PRO A 275 18.17 12.60 -4.49
C PRO A 275 18.49 14.02 -3.96
N VAL A 276 19.56 14.61 -4.49
CA VAL A 276 20.04 15.94 -4.05
C VAL A 276 18.95 17.02 -4.20
N TRP A 277 18.15 16.93 -5.27
CA TRP A 277 17.06 17.88 -5.49
C TRP A 277 15.97 17.78 -4.41
N ALA A 278 15.65 16.57 -3.93
CA ALA A 278 14.67 16.35 -2.87
C ALA A 278 15.16 16.90 -1.53
N LYS A 279 16.44 16.67 -1.19
CA LYS A 279 17.06 17.27 0.01
C LYS A 279 16.97 18.80 0.00
N LYS A 280 17.27 19.43 -1.14
CA LYS A 280 17.15 20.90 -1.32
C LYS A 280 15.70 21.39 -1.23
N GLN A 281 14.75 20.63 -1.76
CA GLN A 281 13.33 20.97 -1.68
C GLN A 281 12.83 20.91 -0.23
N MET A 282 13.16 19.88 0.52
CA MET A 282 12.85 19.75 1.96
C MET A 282 13.50 20.89 2.77
N GLU A 283 14.79 21.20 2.51
CA GLU A 283 15.49 22.31 3.16
C GLU A 283 14.78 23.66 2.91
N LYS A 284 14.40 23.94 1.65
CA LYS A 284 13.67 25.15 1.27
C LYS A 284 12.29 25.23 1.94
N ALA A 285 11.63 24.10 2.14
CA ALA A 285 10.35 23.99 2.84
C ALA A 285 10.50 23.92 4.38
N SER A 286 11.72 24.00 4.91
CA SER A 286 12.02 23.85 6.34
C SER A 286 11.55 22.50 6.91
N ILE A 287 11.62 21.44 6.12
CA ILE A 287 11.32 20.07 6.49
C ILE A 287 12.62 19.41 6.97
N THR A 288 12.60 18.85 8.17
CA THR A 288 13.71 18.11 8.76
C THR A 288 13.28 16.68 9.08
N LEU A 289 13.87 15.69 8.41
CA LEU A 289 13.60 14.29 8.68
C LEU A 289 14.36 13.80 9.91
N HIS A 290 13.66 13.13 10.80
CA HIS A 290 14.26 12.36 11.88
C HIS A 290 14.59 10.97 11.34
N THR A 291 15.89 10.67 11.26
CA THR A 291 16.41 9.39 10.79
C THR A 291 17.08 8.63 11.92
N GLU A 292 17.07 7.30 11.84
CA GLU A 292 17.77 6.43 12.76
C GLU A 292 19.03 5.82 12.11
N PRO A 293 20.03 5.39 12.90
CA PRO A 293 21.18 4.68 12.37
C PRO A 293 20.74 3.42 11.60
N GLY A 294 21.17 3.30 10.35
CA GLY A 294 20.82 2.19 9.47
C GLY A 294 19.72 2.50 8.45
N ASP A 295 19.07 3.66 8.51
CA ASP A 295 18.10 4.06 7.49
C ASP A 295 18.74 4.33 6.12
N GLU A 296 20.05 4.53 6.08
CA GLU A 296 20.82 4.77 4.85
C GLU A 296 21.40 3.46 4.24
N GLN A 297 21.12 2.30 4.84
CA GLN A 297 21.61 0.99 4.41
C GLN A 297 20.50 0.15 3.75
#